data_92c0a5e456076f87006adfd6e4beb973
#
_entry.id   92c0a5e456076f87006adfd6e4beb973
#
_cell.length_a   1.000
_cell.length_b   1.000
_cell.length_c   1.000
_cell.angle_alpha   90.00
_cell.angle_beta   90.00
_cell.angle_gamma   90.00
#
_symmetry.space_group_name_H-M   'P 1'
#
loop_
_entity.id
_entity.type
_entity.pdbx_description
1 polymer ?
#
loop_
_entity_poly.entity_id
_entity_poly.type
_entity_poly.pdbx_seq_one_letter_code
_entity_poly.pdbx_strand_id
1 'polypeptide(L)' 'MIEVGSFQTRSEAELAQAVLRAAGIESEIWADDAGGAMPFDLSGGARLLVEEAHAEEARAILGAEA' A
#
# COMPACT_ATOMS: atom_id res chain seq x y z
N MET A 1 1.00 -1.22 -12.52
CA MET A 1 0.54 -1.61 -11.19
C MET A 1 -0.63 -0.75 -10.77
N ILE A 2 -1.46 -1.31 -9.92
CA ILE A 2 -2.69 -0.63 -9.52
C ILE A 2 -2.70 -0.42 -8.03
N GLU A 3 -3.11 0.77 -7.61
CA GLU A 3 -3.16 1.08 -6.20
C GLU A 3 -4.32 0.35 -5.56
N VAL A 4 -4.06 -0.41 -4.51
CA VAL A 4 -5.11 -1.13 -3.81
C VAL A 4 -5.27 -0.65 -2.39
N GLY A 5 -4.46 0.28 -1.94
CA GLY A 5 -4.60 0.81 -0.60
C GLY A 5 -3.79 2.06 -0.42
N SER A 6 -4.22 2.89 0.51
CA SER A 6 -3.54 4.12 0.82
C SER A 6 -3.46 4.20 2.33
N PHE A 7 -2.30 4.52 2.84
CA PHE A 7 -2.08 4.50 4.29
C PHE A 7 -1.41 5.78 4.73
N GLN A 8 -1.57 6.12 5.97
CA GLN A 8 -1.01 7.35 6.48
C GLN A 8 0.49 7.26 6.71
N THR A 9 0.99 6.07 6.96
CA THR A 9 2.41 5.90 7.21
C THR A 9 2.92 4.72 6.42
N ARG A 10 4.24 4.72 6.22
CA ARG A 10 4.87 3.61 5.53
C ARG A 10 4.72 2.33 6.35
N SER A 11 4.76 2.45 7.68
CA SER A 11 4.63 1.27 8.51
C SER A 11 3.31 0.57 8.30
N GLU A 12 2.24 1.35 8.17
CA GLU A 12 0.94 0.76 7.92
C GLU A 12 0.92 0.07 6.56
N ALA A 13 1.54 0.70 5.58
CA ALA A 13 1.59 0.08 4.25
C ALA A 13 2.40 -1.21 4.29
N GLU A 14 3.45 -1.23 5.10
CA GLU A 14 4.27 -2.44 5.19
C GLU A 14 3.50 -3.58 5.84
N LEU A 15 2.64 -3.27 6.77
CA LEU A 15 1.82 -4.31 7.39
C LEU A 15 0.88 -4.89 6.35
N ALA A 16 0.26 -4.03 5.56
CA ALA A 16 -0.62 -4.50 4.50
C ALA A 16 0.16 -5.30 3.48
N GLN A 17 1.37 -4.87 3.18
CA GLN A 17 2.21 -5.60 2.24
C GLN A 17 2.50 -7.00 2.76
N ALA A 18 2.75 -7.12 4.06
CA ALA A 18 3.03 -8.42 4.63
C ALA A 18 1.81 -9.33 4.55
N VAL A 19 0.63 -8.77 4.73
CA VAL A 19 -0.59 -9.54 4.63
C VAL A 19 -0.75 -10.07 3.21
N LEU A 20 -0.50 -9.23 2.22
CA LEU A 20 -0.60 -9.67 0.83
C LEU A 20 0.46 -10.70 0.50
N ARG A 21 1.66 -10.50 1.02
CA ARG A 21 2.74 -11.45 0.74
C ARG A 21 2.39 -12.82 1.31
N ALA A 22 1.78 -12.86 2.48
CA ALA A 22 1.38 -14.11 3.07
C ALA A 22 0.34 -14.82 2.20
N ALA A 23 -0.38 -14.07 1.40
CA ALA A 23 -1.36 -14.64 0.49
C ALA A 23 -0.75 -14.91 -0.89
N GLY A 24 0.54 -14.72 -1.03
CA GLY A 24 1.18 -14.97 -2.30
C GLY A 24 1.12 -13.83 -3.30
N ILE A 25 0.77 -12.65 -2.85
CA ILE A 25 0.65 -11.51 -3.75
C ILE A 25 1.79 -10.54 -3.48
N GLU A 26 2.55 -10.22 -4.52
CA GLU A 26 3.62 -9.26 -4.40
C GLU A 26 3.07 -7.86 -4.56
N SER A 27 3.63 -6.93 -3.83
CA SER A 27 3.15 -5.56 -3.89
C SER A 27 4.31 -4.59 -3.76
N GLU A 28 4.06 -3.34 -4.09
CA GLU A 28 5.06 -2.30 -4.00
C GLU A 28 4.51 -1.18 -3.17
N ILE A 29 5.37 -0.56 -2.39
CA ILE A 29 4.97 0.59 -1.59
C ILE A 29 5.57 1.83 -2.19
N TRP A 30 4.73 2.80 -2.47
CA TRP A 30 5.19 4.09 -2.98
C TRP A 30 4.93 5.10 -1.88
N ALA A 31 6.00 5.51 -1.22
CA ALA A 31 5.88 6.49 -0.16
C ALA A 31 6.51 7.78 -0.63
N ASP A 32 5.86 8.84 -0.33
CA ASP A 32 6.29 10.13 -0.78
C ASP A 32 7.10 10.84 0.28
N ASP A 33 7.93 10.14 0.95
CA ASP A 33 8.68 10.76 2.00
C ASP A 33 9.99 11.32 1.52
N ALA A 34 10.38 10.96 0.40
CA ALA A 34 11.63 11.38 -0.12
C ALA A 34 11.82 12.84 -0.13
N GLY A 35 10.93 13.50 -0.58
CA GLY A 35 11.17 14.85 -0.79
C GLY A 35 11.22 15.63 0.44
N GLY A 36 10.45 15.30 1.30
CA GLY A 36 10.33 16.11 2.42
C GLY A 36 10.00 17.44 1.84
N ALA A 37 9.81 17.47 0.59
CA ALA A 37 9.57 18.70 -0.05
C ALA A 37 8.23 19.24 0.36
N MET A 38 7.35 18.39 0.67
CA MET A 38 6.03 18.84 1.01
C MET A 38 5.77 18.42 2.40
N PRO A 39 6.29 19.11 3.27
CA PRO A 39 6.15 18.77 4.66
C PRO A 39 4.73 18.61 5.11
N PHE A 40 3.88 19.44 4.64
CA PHE A 40 2.57 19.35 5.12
C PHE A 40 1.85 18.28 4.42
N ASP A 41 2.44 17.72 3.52
CA ASP A 41 1.77 16.70 2.80
C ASP A 41 1.83 15.47 3.60
N LEU A 42 1.42 15.63 4.72
CA LEU A 42 1.40 14.60 5.58
C LEU A 42 0.56 13.63 5.05
N SER A 43 -0.23 14.06 4.36
CA SER A 43 -1.16 13.24 3.80
C SER A 43 -0.35 12.28 3.03
N GLY A 44 0.81 12.64 2.73
CA GLY A 44 1.58 11.85 1.86
C GLY A 44 1.57 10.40 2.16
N GLY A 45 1.65 10.01 3.21
CA GLY A 45 1.57 8.63 3.50
C GLY A 45 2.18 7.71 2.47
N ALA A 46 1.62 6.56 2.34
CA ALA A 46 2.14 5.54 1.46
C ALA A 46 1.03 4.86 0.69
N ARG A 47 1.34 4.47 -0.54
CA ARG A 47 0.37 3.78 -1.37
C ARG A 47 0.87 2.37 -1.63
N LEU A 48 -0.06 1.43 -1.69
CA LEU A 48 0.29 0.05 -1.93
C LEU A 48 -0.26 -0.34 -3.27
N LEU A 49 0.61 -0.86 -4.12
CA LEU A 49 0.23 -1.22 -5.47
C LEU A 49 0.52 -2.68 -5.76
N VAL A 50 -0.29 -3.28 -6.61
CA VAL A 50 -0.08 -4.66 -7.03
C VAL A 50 -0.32 -4.75 -8.51
N GLU A 51 0.02 -5.90 -9.10
CA GLU A 51 -0.21 -6.13 -10.49
C GLU A 51 -1.72 -6.17 -10.73
N GLU A 52 -2.13 -5.72 -11.88
CA GLU A 52 -3.54 -5.67 -12.19
C GLU A 52 -4.21 -7.03 -11.99
N ALA A 53 -3.51 -8.09 -12.33
CA ALA A 53 -4.09 -9.42 -12.23
C ALA A 53 -4.44 -9.78 -10.79
N HIS A 54 -3.82 -9.13 -9.83
CA HIS A 54 -4.07 -9.45 -8.43
C HIS A 54 -4.84 -8.35 -7.70
N ALA A 55 -5.24 -7.33 -8.42
CA ALA A 55 -5.83 -6.17 -7.75
C ALA A 55 -7.11 -6.51 -7.00
N GLU A 56 -7.97 -7.28 -7.63
CA GLU A 56 -9.23 -7.61 -7.00
C GLU A 56 -9.02 -8.46 -5.77
N GLU A 57 -8.16 -9.43 -5.87
CA GLU A 57 -7.89 -10.30 -4.76
C GLU A 57 -7.24 -9.51 -3.62
N ALA A 58 -6.33 -8.62 -3.96
CA ALA A 58 -5.66 -7.83 -2.95
C ALA A 58 -6.66 -6.95 -2.20
N ARG A 59 -7.57 -6.34 -2.92
CA ARG A 59 -8.56 -5.51 -2.27
C ARG A 59 -9.45 -6.31 -1.34
N ALA A 60 -9.80 -7.53 -1.75
CA ALA A 60 -10.64 -8.36 -0.92
C ALA A 60 -9.90 -8.74 0.36
N ILE A 61 -8.63 -9.05 0.24
CA ILE A 61 -7.84 -9.42 1.40
C ILE A 61 -7.70 -8.25 2.35
N LEU A 62 -7.37 -7.09 1.82
CA LEU A 62 -7.19 -5.93 2.67
C LEU A 62 -8.50 -5.47 3.29
N GLY A 63 -9.59 -5.64 2.55
CA GLY A 63 -10.88 -5.29 3.09
C GLY A 63 -11.26 -6.19 4.26
N ALA A 64 -10.86 -7.44 4.18
CA ALA A 64 -11.19 -8.37 5.26
C ALA A 64 -10.39 -8.06 6.50
N GLU A 65 -9.23 -7.43 6.33
CA GLU A 65 -8.39 -7.12 7.47
C GLU A 65 -8.88 -5.85 8.16
N ALA A 66 -9.60 -5.05 7.47
CA ALA A 66 -10.10 -3.84 8.06
C ALA A 66 -11.24 -4.16 8.99
#